data_f3c6be5aec163fa190ba608e4fb8575e
#
_entry.id   f3c6be5aec163fa190ba608e4fb8575e
#
_cell.length_a   1.000
_cell.length_b   1.000
_cell.length_c   1.000
_cell.angle_alpha   90.00
_cell.angle_beta   90.00
_cell.angle_gamma   90.00
#
_symmetry.space_group_name_H-M   'P 1'
#
loop_
_entity.id
_entity.type
_entity.pdbx_description
1 polymer ?
#
loop_
_entity_poly.entity_id
_entity_poly.type
_entity_poly.pdbx_seq_one_letter_code
_entity_poly.pdbx_strand_id
1 'polypeptide(L)'
;MKLKFGERLIDPEIRRLYDLRDVAFDSAWFEAAPDRDAYYMYRDLARTPADAASITRHQLRYDITIIPPFTLGLEFVKTYGHYHPRVNPKLSYTYPEIYEVLDGEAHYMLQRAKNEESVDEVILVKATRGDKVIVPPNYGHVTINPSERTLKMAN
;
A
#
# COMPACT_ATOMS: atom_id res chain seq x y z
N MET A 1 -14.23 9.83 -1.83
CA MET A 1 -14.99 8.55 -1.96
C MET A 1 -15.17 7.97 -0.55
N LYS A 2 -16.40 7.65 -0.10
CA LYS A 2 -16.64 7.04 1.22
C LYS A 2 -16.67 5.52 1.11
N LEU A 3 -16.07 4.83 2.07
CA LEU A 3 -16.12 3.38 2.19
C LEU A 3 -17.22 2.97 3.17
N LYS A 4 -18.16 2.10 2.73
CA LYS A 4 -19.07 1.43 3.66
C LYS A 4 -18.32 0.23 4.28
N PHE A 5 -18.14 0.27 5.61
CA PHE A 5 -17.50 -0.80 6.36
C PHE A 5 -18.34 -1.13 7.60
N GLY A 6 -18.98 -2.29 7.59
CA GLY A 6 -20.08 -2.60 8.50
C GLY A 6 -21.23 -1.60 8.30
N GLU A 7 -21.70 -1.00 9.39
CA GLU A 7 -22.77 0.02 9.39
C GLU A 7 -22.21 1.46 9.22
N ARG A 8 -20.90 1.63 9.13
CA ARG A 8 -20.25 2.95 9.10
C ARG A 8 -19.90 3.36 7.68
N LEU A 9 -20.01 4.66 7.41
CA LEU A 9 -19.41 5.31 6.24
C LEU A 9 -18.14 6.04 6.69
N ILE A 10 -17.02 5.66 6.12
CA ILE A 10 -15.70 6.13 6.51
C ILE A 10 -15.12 6.99 5.39
N ASP A 11 -14.65 8.18 5.74
CA ASP A 11 -13.91 9.04 4.83
C ASP A 11 -12.46 8.56 4.73
N PRO A 12 -11.84 8.61 3.53
CA PRO A 12 -10.46 8.21 3.34
C PRO A 12 -9.47 9.30 3.76
N GLU A 13 -8.27 8.88 4.12
CA GLU A 13 -7.08 9.68 3.87
C GLU A 13 -6.76 9.60 2.37
N ILE A 14 -6.49 10.73 1.74
CA ILE A 14 -6.25 10.80 0.30
C ILE A 14 -4.78 11.06 0.05
N ARG A 15 -4.13 10.19 -0.72
CA ARG A 15 -2.83 10.51 -1.29
C ARG A 15 -3.05 11.24 -2.60
N ARG A 16 -2.49 12.46 -2.69
CA ARG A 16 -2.54 13.25 -3.92
C ARG A 16 -1.47 12.79 -4.90
N LEU A 17 -1.71 13.01 -6.17
CA LEU A 17 -0.71 12.73 -7.22
C LEU A 17 0.60 13.46 -6.93
N TYR A 18 0.51 14.71 -6.55
CA TYR A 18 1.67 15.54 -6.24
C TYR A 18 2.57 14.98 -5.14
N ASP A 19 2.02 14.20 -4.20
CA ASP A 19 2.79 13.54 -3.14
C ASP A 19 3.69 12.39 -3.65
N LEU A 20 3.49 11.94 -4.89
CA LEU A 20 4.23 10.84 -5.50
C LEU A 20 5.38 11.29 -6.40
N ARG A 21 5.54 12.60 -6.65
CA ARG A 21 6.52 13.12 -7.61
C ARG A 21 7.96 12.72 -7.30
N ASP A 22 8.33 12.66 -6.02
CA ASP A 22 9.71 12.35 -5.59
C ASP A 22 10.09 10.88 -5.78
N VAL A 23 9.08 10.03 -6.03
CA VAL A 23 9.24 8.60 -6.29
C VAL A 23 8.79 8.22 -7.71
N ALA A 24 8.51 9.21 -8.56
CA ALA A 24 8.09 9.01 -9.93
C ALA A 24 9.28 8.70 -10.83
N PHE A 25 9.10 7.75 -11.74
CA PHE A 25 10.08 7.47 -12.80
C PHE A 25 10.06 8.55 -13.89
N ASP A 26 8.87 8.98 -14.30
CA ASP A 26 8.66 9.99 -15.36
C ASP A 26 8.45 11.37 -14.74
N SER A 27 9.53 12.00 -14.29
CA SER A 27 9.50 13.32 -13.68
C SER A 27 8.97 14.41 -14.62
N ALA A 28 9.27 14.32 -15.92
CA ALA A 28 8.81 15.29 -16.91
C ALA A 28 7.29 15.26 -17.07
N TRP A 29 6.69 14.07 -17.02
CA TRP A 29 5.23 13.93 -17.03
C TRP A 29 4.62 14.57 -15.78
N PHE A 30 5.23 14.38 -14.60
CA PHE A 30 4.73 14.94 -13.35
C PHE A 30 4.73 16.48 -13.30
N GLU A 31 5.68 17.14 -13.95
CA GLU A 31 5.73 18.61 -14.03
C GLU A 31 4.51 19.19 -14.78
N ALA A 32 3.98 18.46 -15.75
CA ALA A 32 2.85 18.90 -16.55
C ALA A 32 1.49 18.33 -16.10
N ALA A 33 1.50 17.29 -15.27
CA ALA A 33 0.30 16.60 -14.85
C ALA A 33 -0.54 17.43 -13.87
N PRO A 34 -1.88 17.52 -14.06
CA PRO A 34 -2.75 18.15 -13.08
C PRO A 34 -2.81 17.32 -11.80
N ASP A 35 -2.75 17.99 -10.65
CA ASP A 35 -2.88 17.29 -9.38
C ASP A 35 -4.28 16.68 -9.21
N ARG A 36 -4.33 15.43 -8.77
CA ARG A 36 -5.55 14.63 -8.59
C ARG A 36 -5.39 13.65 -7.42
N ASP A 37 -6.47 12.99 -7.04
CA ASP A 37 -6.39 11.89 -6.08
C ASP A 37 -5.66 10.69 -6.73
N ALA A 38 -4.59 10.22 -6.07
CA ALA A 38 -3.84 9.06 -6.52
C ALA A 38 -4.42 7.77 -5.95
N TYR A 39 -4.64 7.72 -4.64
CA TYR A 39 -5.28 6.59 -3.97
C TYR A 39 -5.87 6.98 -2.62
N TYR A 40 -6.73 6.11 -2.10
CA TYR A 40 -7.52 6.32 -0.90
C TYR A 40 -7.18 5.28 0.16
N MET A 41 -6.90 5.71 1.39
CA MET A 41 -6.54 4.86 2.52
C MET A 41 -7.59 5.00 3.62
N TYR A 42 -8.09 3.87 4.11
CA TYR A 42 -9.03 3.78 5.21
C TYR A 42 -8.35 3.00 6.33
N ARG A 43 -7.98 3.71 7.40
CA ARG A 43 -7.09 3.18 8.43
C ARG A 43 -7.85 2.76 9.69
N ASP A 44 -7.23 1.86 10.48
CA ASP A 44 -7.70 1.45 11.80
C ASP A 44 -9.16 0.95 11.77
N LEU A 45 -9.47 0.10 10.79
CA LEU A 45 -10.82 -0.39 10.58
C LEU A 45 -11.15 -1.53 11.52
N ALA A 46 -12.34 -1.45 12.16
CA ALA A 46 -12.95 -2.54 12.90
C ALA A 46 -14.46 -2.52 12.63
N ARG A 47 -15.08 -3.68 12.41
CA ARG A 47 -16.52 -3.78 12.15
C ARG A 47 -17.32 -3.66 13.42
N THR A 48 -16.82 -4.24 14.51
CA THR A 48 -17.46 -4.29 15.82
C THR A 48 -16.51 -3.86 16.93
N PRO A 49 -17.02 -3.47 18.11
CA PRO A 49 -16.17 -3.23 19.27
C PRO A 49 -15.32 -4.46 19.67
N ALA A 50 -15.83 -5.67 19.46
CA ALA A 50 -15.09 -6.90 19.74
C ALA A 50 -13.90 -7.07 18.78
N ASP A 51 -14.07 -6.76 17.48
CA ASP A 51 -12.96 -6.75 16.52
C ASP A 51 -11.91 -5.71 16.92
N ALA A 52 -12.32 -4.48 17.28
CA ALA A 52 -11.42 -3.44 17.72
C ALA A 52 -10.58 -3.88 18.94
N ALA A 53 -11.23 -4.50 19.93
CA ALA A 53 -10.55 -5.02 21.12
C ALA A 53 -9.56 -6.15 20.77
N SER A 54 -9.92 -7.02 19.83
CA SER A 54 -9.05 -8.10 19.37
C SER A 54 -7.83 -7.56 18.61
N ILE A 55 -8.04 -6.65 17.65
CA ILE A 55 -6.99 -5.98 16.87
C ILE A 55 -5.99 -5.30 17.83
N THR A 56 -6.49 -4.50 18.77
CA THR A 56 -5.65 -3.79 19.76
C THR A 56 -4.87 -4.76 20.64
N ARG A 57 -5.52 -5.81 21.17
CA ARG A 57 -4.87 -6.81 22.02
C ARG A 57 -3.72 -7.53 21.34
N HIS A 58 -3.83 -7.75 20.03
CA HIS A 58 -2.80 -8.42 19.24
C HIS A 58 -1.81 -7.44 18.58
N GLN A 59 -1.91 -6.14 18.89
CA GLN A 59 -1.07 -5.09 18.31
C GLN A 59 -1.08 -5.10 16.78
N LEU A 60 -2.25 -5.36 16.21
CA LEU A 60 -2.49 -5.34 14.78
C LEU A 60 -3.14 -4.03 14.34
N ARG A 61 -3.16 -3.81 13.05
CA ARG A 61 -3.95 -2.78 12.37
C ARG A 61 -4.61 -3.43 11.16
N TYR A 62 -5.81 -2.99 10.81
CA TYR A 62 -6.50 -3.41 9.61
C TYR A 62 -6.88 -2.19 8.80
N ASP A 63 -6.25 -2.05 7.66
CA ASP A 63 -6.45 -0.94 6.74
C ASP A 63 -7.03 -1.44 5.40
N ILE A 64 -7.68 -0.57 4.65
CA ILE A 64 -8.08 -0.82 3.27
C ILE A 64 -7.53 0.30 2.41
N THR A 65 -6.89 -0.05 1.31
CA THR A 65 -6.42 0.90 0.29
C THR A 65 -7.13 0.64 -1.03
N ILE A 66 -7.57 1.73 -1.70
CA ILE A 66 -8.22 1.69 -3.01
C ILE A 66 -7.39 2.51 -3.99
N ILE A 67 -6.93 1.87 -5.06
CA ILE A 67 -6.08 2.49 -6.09
C ILE A 67 -6.84 2.49 -7.41
N PRO A 68 -7.32 3.66 -7.90
CA PRO A 68 -7.98 3.78 -9.21
C PRO A 68 -7.03 3.40 -10.35
N PRO A 69 -7.56 3.00 -11.52
CA PRO A 69 -6.74 2.68 -12.67
C PRO A 69 -6.33 3.95 -13.43
N PHE A 70 -5.03 4.21 -13.49
CA PHE A 70 -4.44 5.21 -14.39
C PHE A 70 -2.91 5.02 -14.43
N THR A 71 -2.23 5.77 -15.28
CA THR A 71 -0.78 5.76 -15.39
C THR A 71 -0.17 7.06 -14.85
N LEU A 72 1.05 6.96 -14.38
CA LEU A 72 1.93 8.06 -13.97
C LEU A 72 2.98 8.25 -15.07
N GLY A 73 2.55 8.79 -16.24
CA GLY A 73 3.39 8.81 -17.42
C GLY A 73 3.67 7.39 -17.93
N LEU A 74 4.93 6.98 -17.91
CA LEU A 74 5.39 5.66 -18.38
C LEU A 74 5.22 4.53 -17.36
N GLU A 75 4.72 4.79 -16.19
CA GLU A 75 4.53 3.79 -15.15
C GLU A 75 3.05 3.65 -14.72
N PHE A 76 2.69 2.49 -14.17
CA PHE A 76 1.38 2.30 -13.55
C PHE A 76 1.27 3.08 -12.24
N VAL A 77 0.04 3.45 -11.87
CA VAL A 77 -0.23 4.02 -10.55
C VAL A 77 0.21 3.05 -9.45
N LYS A 78 0.83 3.64 -8.42
CA LYS A 78 1.42 2.90 -7.30
C LYS A 78 1.24 3.63 -5.98
N THR A 79 1.40 2.92 -4.88
CA THR A 79 1.51 3.54 -3.56
C THR A 79 2.88 4.20 -3.40
N TYR A 80 3.02 5.06 -2.38
CA TYR A 80 4.33 5.55 -1.95
C TYR A 80 5.07 4.39 -1.26
N GLY A 81 6.19 3.93 -1.85
CA GLY A 81 6.98 2.83 -1.32
C GLY A 81 7.66 3.18 0.00
N HIS A 82 7.74 2.23 0.93
CA HIS A 82 8.36 2.46 2.22
C HIS A 82 8.89 1.18 2.87
N TYR A 83 9.70 1.37 3.90
CA TYR A 83 10.11 0.32 4.85
C TYR A 83 9.35 0.51 6.16
N HIS A 84 9.01 -0.59 6.82
CA HIS A 84 8.41 -0.52 8.15
C HIS A 84 9.45 -0.18 9.22
N PRO A 85 9.02 0.42 10.34
CA PRO A 85 9.90 0.63 11.48
C PRO A 85 10.33 -0.70 12.10
N ARG A 86 11.41 -0.67 12.86
CA ARG A 86 11.84 -1.85 13.63
C ARG A 86 10.82 -2.21 14.70
N VAL A 87 10.59 -3.50 14.90
CA VAL A 87 9.69 -4.03 15.94
C VAL A 87 10.15 -3.56 17.34
N ASN A 88 11.46 -3.50 17.53
CA ASN A 88 12.10 -2.99 18.73
C ASN A 88 13.46 -2.37 18.32
N PRO A 89 13.87 -1.22 18.88
CA PRO A 89 15.16 -0.60 18.55
C PRO A 89 16.38 -1.51 18.73
N LYS A 90 16.28 -2.52 19.61
CA LYS A 90 17.36 -3.48 19.85
C LYS A 90 17.39 -4.66 18.86
N LEU A 91 16.35 -4.80 18.05
CA LEU A 91 16.23 -5.88 17.08
C LEU A 91 16.58 -5.38 15.67
N SER A 92 17.10 -6.27 14.83
CA SER A 92 17.53 -5.94 13.47
C SER A 92 16.40 -6.09 12.43
N TYR A 93 15.18 -6.46 12.83
CA TYR A 93 14.07 -6.69 11.92
C TYR A 93 12.90 -5.72 12.12
N THR A 94 12.23 -5.42 11.00
CA THR A 94 11.06 -4.54 10.93
C THR A 94 9.76 -5.33 11.09
N TYR A 95 8.63 -4.64 11.27
CA TYR A 95 7.32 -5.29 11.24
C TYR A 95 7.06 -5.93 9.88
N PRO A 96 6.59 -7.19 9.83
CA PRO A 96 6.04 -7.78 8.62
C PRO A 96 4.65 -7.22 8.33
N GLU A 97 4.16 -7.45 7.11
CA GLU A 97 2.80 -7.09 6.72
C GLU A 97 2.17 -8.20 5.88
N ILE A 98 0.85 -8.31 5.92
CA ILE A 98 0.09 -9.22 5.07
C ILE A 98 -0.90 -8.39 4.27
N TYR A 99 -0.82 -8.47 2.95
CA TYR A 99 -1.84 -7.94 2.04
C TYR A 99 -2.83 -9.02 1.64
N GLU A 100 -4.08 -8.62 1.47
CA GLU A 100 -5.12 -9.40 0.78
C GLU A 100 -5.71 -8.57 -0.35
N VAL A 101 -5.72 -9.09 -1.57
CA VAL A 101 -6.42 -8.45 -2.69
C VAL A 101 -7.92 -8.72 -2.56
N LEU A 102 -8.70 -7.68 -2.26
CA LEU A 102 -10.15 -7.77 -2.10
C LEU A 102 -10.89 -7.68 -3.43
N ASP A 103 -10.36 -6.90 -4.39
CA ASP A 103 -10.86 -6.78 -5.77
C ASP A 103 -9.77 -6.22 -6.68
N GLY A 104 -9.80 -6.61 -7.97
CA GLY A 104 -8.82 -6.20 -8.98
C GLY A 104 -7.57 -7.08 -8.99
N GLU A 105 -6.48 -6.49 -9.45
CA GLU A 105 -5.15 -7.10 -9.59
C GLU A 105 -4.10 -6.18 -9.00
N ALA A 106 -3.12 -6.75 -8.29
CA ALA A 106 -2.00 -6.04 -7.71
C ALA A 106 -0.67 -6.63 -8.15
N HIS A 107 0.32 -5.77 -8.38
CA HIS A 107 1.72 -6.17 -8.38
C HIS A 107 2.38 -5.58 -7.14
N TYR A 108 2.90 -6.45 -6.28
CA TYR A 108 3.70 -6.05 -5.11
C TYR A 108 5.16 -6.15 -5.49
N MET A 109 5.86 -5.02 -5.49
CA MET A 109 7.31 -5.01 -5.64
C MET A 109 7.93 -4.88 -4.26
N LEU A 110 8.72 -5.89 -3.88
CA LEU A 110 9.42 -5.97 -2.62
C LEU A 110 10.91 -5.80 -2.88
N GLN A 111 11.60 -5.04 -2.04
CA GLN A 111 13.05 -4.92 -2.14
C GLN A 111 13.72 -5.04 -0.78
N ARG A 112 14.88 -5.67 -0.75
CA ARG A 112 15.77 -5.69 0.40
C ARG A 112 16.99 -4.84 0.12
N ALA A 113 17.17 -3.76 0.90
CA ALA A 113 18.38 -2.94 0.80
C ALA A 113 19.57 -3.67 1.41
N LYS A 114 20.71 -3.60 0.73
CA LYS A 114 22.00 -4.01 1.28
C LYS A 114 22.59 -2.89 2.14
N ASN A 115 22.44 -1.66 1.69
CA ASN A 115 22.80 -0.41 2.36
C ASN A 115 21.95 0.73 1.78
N GLU A 116 22.25 1.98 2.12
CA GLU A 116 21.51 3.16 1.64
C GLU A 116 21.60 3.39 0.12
N GLU A 117 22.62 2.86 -0.54
CA GLU A 117 22.90 3.11 -1.97
C GLU A 117 22.62 1.89 -2.87
N SER A 118 22.38 0.72 -2.30
CA SER A 118 22.26 -0.51 -3.08
C SER A 118 21.18 -1.46 -2.57
N VAL A 119 20.57 -2.14 -3.53
CA VAL A 119 19.54 -3.17 -3.31
C VAL A 119 20.18 -4.54 -3.51
N ASP A 120 19.93 -5.45 -2.58
CA ASP A 120 20.40 -6.84 -2.60
C ASP A 120 19.46 -7.75 -3.37
N GLU A 121 18.15 -7.52 -3.24
CA GLU A 121 17.12 -8.36 -3.83
C GLU A 121 15.88 -7.53 -4.19
N VAL A 122 15.28 -7.84 -5.34
CA VAL A 122 13.97 -7.32 -5.77
C VAL A 122 13.08 -8.49 -6.15
N ILE A 123 11.87 -8.53 -5.60
CA ILE A 123 10.86 -9.56 -5.86
C ILE A 123 9.60 -8.88 -6.37
N LEU A 124 9.05 -9.37 -7.49
CA LEU A 124 7.75 -8.95 -7.99
C LEU A 124 6.74 -10.09 -7.80
N VAL A 125 5.69 -9.81 -7.02
CA VAL A 125 4.58 -10.74 -6.78
C VAL A 125 3.33 -10.23 -7.46
N LYS A 126 2.76 -11.03 -8.35
CA LYS A 126 1.44 -10.79 -8.95
C LYS A 126 0.38 -11.43 -8.09
N ALA A 127 -0.69 -10.70 -7.79
CA ALA A 127 -1.79 -11.19 -6.97
C ALA A 127 -3.13 -10.70 -7.51
N THR A 128 -4.15 -11.54 -7.38
CA THR A 128 -5.53 -11.29 -7.80
C THR A 128 -6.48 -11.47 -6.62
N ARG A 129 -7.75 -11.18 -6.83
CA ARG A 129 -8.76 -11.27 -5.78
C ARG A 129 -8.70 -12.60 -5.01
N GLY A 130 -8.56 -12.51 -3.69
CA GLY A 130 -8.47 -13.62 -2.74
C GLY A 130 -7.04 -14.03 -2.38
N ASP A 131 -6.05 -13.63 -3.19
CA ASP A 131 -4.65 -13.91 -2.89
C ASP A 131 -4.18 -13.09 -1.68
N LYS A 132 -3.27 -13.69 -0.92
CA LYS A 132 -2.59 -13.05 0.20
C LYS A 132 -1.08 -13.04 -0.05
N VAL A 133 -0.47 -11.88 0.20
CA VAL A 133 0.96 -11.66 0.00
C VAL A 133 1.57 -11.21 1.32
N ILE A 134 2.63 -11.89 1.72
CA ILE A 134 3.40 -11.55 2.92
C ILE A 134 4.57 -10.66 2.51
N VAL A 135 4.69 -9.48 3.10
CA VAL A 135 5.90 -8.67 3.10
C VAL A 135 6.75 -9.09 4.28
N PRO A 136 7.90 -9.75 4.06
CA PRO A 136 8.77 -10.19 5.14
C PRO A 136 9.38 -9.01 5.90
N PRO A 137 9.88 -9.21 7.12
CA PRO A 137 10.70 -8.20 7.79
C PRO A 137 11.88 -7.75 6.92
N ASN A 138 12.24 -6.48 7.04
CA ASN A 138 13.37 -5.83 6.32
C ASN A 138 13.17 -5.65 4.81
N TYR A 139 11.96 -5.87 4.30
CA TYR A 139 11.63 -5.51 2.92
C TYR A 139 10.87 -4.19 2.87
N GLY A 140 11.38 -3.28 2.03
CA GLY A 140 10.59 -2.17 1.52
C GLY A 140 9.64 -2.67 0.46
N HIS A 141 8.50 -2.02 0.30
CA HIS A 141 7.50 -2.48 -0.65
C HIS A 141 6.69 -1.34 -1.24
N VAL A 142 6.13 -1.61 -2.40
CA VAL A 142 5.19 -0.75 -3.12
C VAL A 142 4.12 -1.62 -3.75
N THR A 143 2.87 -1.16 -3.72
CA THR A 143 1.76 -1.79 -4.44
C THR A 143 1.49 -1.02 -5.72
N ILE A 144 1.37 -1.73 -6.82
CA ILE A 144 1.12 -1.22 -8.16
C ILE A 144 -0.23 -1.75 -8.63
N ASN A 145 -1.08 -0.88 -9.19
CA ASN A 145 -2.26 -1.31 -9.94
C ASN A 145 -1.91 -1.39 -11.43
N PRO A 146 -1.68 -2.59 -11.99
CA PRO A 146 -1.25 -2.75 -13.37
C PRO A 146 -2.42 -2.79 -14.38
N SER A 147 -3.66 -2.73 -13.88
CA SER A 147 -4.86 -3.01 -14.67
C SER A 147 -5.69 -1.76 -14.94
N GLU A 148 -6.66 -1.88 -15.84
CA GLU A 148 -7.67 -0.85 -16.13
C GLU A 148 -8.84 -0.87 -15.11
N ARG A 149 -8.75 -1.68 -14.07
CA ARG A 149 -9.76 -1.81 -13.01
C ARG A 149 -9.22 -1.24 -11.71
N THR A 150 -10.14 -0.74 -10.87
CA THR A 150 -9.78 -0.32 -9.52
C THR A 150 -9.27 -1.51 -8.72
N LEU A 151 -8.10 -1.35 -8.12
CA LEU A 151 -7.57 -2.28 -7.13
C LEU A 151 -8.09 -1.90 -5.74
N LYS A 152 -8.59 -2.88 -5.01
CA LYS A 152 -8.92 -2.77 -3.59
C LYS A 152 -8.18 -3.87 -2.83
N MET A 153 -7.44 -3.48 -1.81
CA MET A 153 -6.67 -4.40 -0.98
C MET A 153 -6.84 -4.07 0.50
N ALA A 154 -6.63 -5.05 1.36
CA ALA A 154 -6.51 -4.89 2.80
C ALA A 154 -5.10 -5.26 3.27
N ASN A 155 -4.70 -4.67 4.39
CA ASN A 155 -3.42 -4.95 5.06
C ASN A 155 -3.55 -4.75 6.57
#